data_050dff08a074ed2d259bc0241dab51d5
#
_entry.id   050dff08a074ed2d259bc0241dab51d5
#
_cell.length_a   1.000
_cell.length_b   1.000
_cell.length_c   1.000
_cell.angle_alpha   90.00
_cell.angle_beta   90.00
_cell.angle_gamma   90.00
#
_symmetry.space_group_name_H-M   'P 1'
#
loop_
_entity.id
_entity.type
_entity.pdbx_description
1 polymer ?
#
loop_
_entity_poly.entity_id
_entity_poly.type
_entity_poly.pdbx_seq_one_letter_code
_entity_poly.pdbx_strand_id
1 'polypeptide(L)'
;RHQSIMIETEDAVFVHAGVHPLWTLEKARGLAREAEAVLSGPDWKAMLQQMYGNSDWDDGLKGGERMQAILNCFTRMRFVDKKTAELDFKQKEDIGSAPKHLIPWFEYSKRPMAGTPICFGHWSMLGLIRRDDIVAIDTGCLWGGKLTAVRFPDRRIYQEDCPCWADPFKYK
;
A
#
# COMPACT_ATOMS: atom_id res chain seq x y z
N ARG A 1 5.62 -7.68 13.94
CA ARG A 1 4.82 -8.83 13.55
C ARG A 1 3.49 -8.98 14.31
N HIS A 2 3.29 -8.19 15.35
CA HIS A 2 2.08 -8.18 16.16
C HIS A 2 1.19 -6.96 15.92
N GLN A 3 1.50 -6.17 14.91
CA GLN A 3 0.68 -5.04 14.47
C GLN A 3 -0.25 -5.49 13.34
N SER A 4 -1.42 -4.87 13.26
CA SER A 4 -2.34 -5.10 12.16
C SER A 4 -1.76 -4.61 10.83
N ILE A 5 -1.95 -5.40 9.77
CA ILE A 5 -1.61 -5.02 8.39
C ILE A 5 -2.63 -4.03 7.84
N MET A 6 -3.88 -4.19 8.27
CA MET A 6 -4.99 -3.33 7.90
C MET A 6 -5.77 -2.95 9.16
N ILE A 7 -5.98 -1.66 9.36
CA ILE A 7 -6.83 -1.13 10.44
C ILE A 7 -8.07 -0.53 9.81
N GLU A 8 -9.23 -0.89 10.31
CA GLU A 8 -10.51 -0.38 9.87
C GLU A 8 -11.19 0.38 11.01
N THR A 9 -11.66 1.58 10.72
CA THR A 9 -12.45 2.41 11.63
C THR A 9 -13.76 2.82 10.93
N GLU A 10 -14.63 3.54 11.62
CA GLU A 10 -15.83 4.13 11.03
C GLU A 10 -15.50 5.16 9.93
N ASP A 11 -14.33 5.79 10.00
CA ASP A 11 -13.96 6.90 9.11
C ASP A 11 -13.12 6.48 7.90
N ALA A 12 -12.29 5.44 8.04
CA ALA A 12 -11.35 5.03 6.99
C ALA A 12 -10.73 3.66 7.23
N VAL A 13 -10.14 3.14 6.16
CA VAL A 13 -9.22 1.99 6.18
C VAL A 13 -7.78 2.51 6.13
N PHE A 14 -6.92 1.99 6.99
CA PHE A 14 -5.50 2.35 7.07
C PHE A 14 -4.65 1.14 6.67
N VAL A 15 -3.75 1.34 5.72
CA VAL A 15 -2.82 0.33 5.22
C VAL A 15 -1.44 0.95 4.97
N HIS A 16 -0.39 0.12 4.86
CA HIS A 16 0.94 0.67 4.57
C HIS A 16 1.04 1.20 3.12
N ALA A 17 0.73 0.40 2.09
CA ALA A 17 0.89 0.79 0.69
C ALA A 17 -0.43 0.87 -0.09
N GLY A 18 -1.33 -0.08 0.09
CA GLY A 18 -2.60 -0.05 -0.64
C GLY A 18 -3.46 -1.29 -0.42
N VAL A 19 -4.57 -1.34 -1.15
CA VAL A 19 -5.48 -2.48 -1.22
C VAL A 19 -5.66 -2.85 -2.68
N HIS A 20 -5.49 -4.14 -3.03
CA HIS A 20 -5.61 -4.58 -4.43
C HIS A 20 -6.93 -4.09 -5.04
N PRO A 21 -6.89 -3.48 -6.25
CA PRO A 21 -8.04 -2.77 -6.79
C PRO A 21 -9.26 -3.65 -7.08
N LEU A 22 -9.11 -4.97 -7.15
CA LEU A 22 -10.23 -5.90 -7.33
C LEU A 22 -10.78 -6.48 -6.01
N TRP A 23 -10.22 -6.12 -4.85
CA TRP A 23 -10.72 -6.64 -3.59
C TRP A 23 -11.88 -5.81 -3.05
N THR A 24 -12.88 -6.51 -2.53
CA THR A 24 -13.89 -5.91 -1.64
C THR A 24 -13.29 -5.66 -0.27
N LEU A 25 -13.93 -4.82 0.54
CA LEU A 25 -13.50 -4.58 1.93
C LEU A 25 -13.47 -5.86 2.75
N GLU A 26 -14.47 -6.72 2.59
CA GLU A 26 -14.54 -8.02 3.28
C GLU A 26 -13.37 -8.94 2.89
N LYS A 27 -13.07 -9.02 1.59
CA LYS A 27 -11.94 -9.79 1.08
C LYS A 27 -10.61 -9.26 1.61
N ALA A 28 -10.39 -7.95 1.52
CA ALA A 28 -9.18 -7.31 2.04
C ALA A 28 -8.98 -7.60 3.54
N ARG A 29 -10.05 -7.49 4.34
CA ARG A 29 -10.05 -7.81 5.77
C ARG A 29 -9.68 -9.28 6.02
N GLY A 30 -10.26 -10.20 5.27
CA GLY A 30 -9.95 -11.64 5.39
C GLY A 30 -8.48 -11.93 5.08
N LEU A 31 -7.95 -11.35 4.00
CA LEU A 31 -6.56 -11.54 3.58
C LEU A 31 -5.56 -10.88 4.53
N ALA A 32 -5.88 -9.71 5.08
CA ALA A 32 -5.06 -9.08 6.11
C ALA A 32 -4.93 -9.99 7.36
N ARG A 33 -6.04 -10.54 7.85
CA ARG A 33 -6.05 -11.48 8.99
C ARG A 33 -5.29 -12.77 8.69
N GLU A 34 -5.39 -13.29 7.47
CA GLU A 34 -4.62 -14.46 7.02
C GLU A 34 -3.12 -14.19 7.14
N ALA A 35 -2.64 -13.06 6.63
CA ALA A 35 -1.25 -12.66 6.72
C ALA A 35 -0.80 -12.38 8.17
N GLU A 36 -1.61 -11.72 8.97
CA GLU A 36 -1.36 -11.44 10.39
C GLU A 36 -1.20 -12.74 11.20
N ALA A 37 -2.04 -13.74 10.93
CA ALA A 37 -1.95 -15.05 11.59
C ALA A 37 -0.63 -15.75 11.29
N VAL A 38 -0.17 -15.73 10.04
CA VAL A 38 1.13 -16.32 9.66
C VAL A 38 2.30 -15.53 10.28
N LEU A 39 2.28 -14.22 10.21
CA LEU A 39 3.35 -13.36 10.75
C LEU A 39 3.45 -13.39 12.27
N SER A 40 2.36 -13.63 12.99
CA SER A 40 2.35 -13.80 14.43
C SER A 40 2.62 -15.25 14.86
N GLY A 41 2.44 -16.20 13.97
CA GLY A 41 2.61 -17.65 14.19
C GLY A 41 4.08 -18.09 14.32
N PRO A 42 4.33 -19.40 14.52
CA PRO A 42 5.67 -19.95 14.72
C PRO A 42 6.56 -19.83 13.48
N ASP A 43 5.98 -19.91 12.28
CA ASP A 43 6.71 -19.98 11.00
C ASP A 43 7.04 -18.60 10.39
N TRP A 44 6.84 -17.54 11.15
CA TRP A 44 7.00 -16.16 10.67
C TRP A 44 8.39 -15.87 10.04
N LYS A 45 9.47 -16.48 10.57
CA LYS A 45 10.83 -16.30 10.04
C LYS A 45 10.98 -16.88 8.63
N ALA A 46 10.47 -18.10 8.43
CA ALA A 46 10.45 -18.75 7.12
C ALA A 46 9.61 -17.94 6.12
N MET A 47 8.48 -17.40 6.58
CA MET A 47 7.65 -16.52 5.76
C MET A 47 8.37 -15.24 5.35
N LEU A 48 9.06 -14.56 6.28
CA LEU A 48 9.81 -13.34 5.97
C LEU A 48 10.96 -13.58 4.99
N GLN A 49 11.59 -14.74 5.02
CA GLN A 49 12.63 -15.11 4.05
C GLN A 49 12.08 -15.27 2.63
N GLN A 50 10.79 -15.61 2.49
CA GLN A 50 10.12 -15.82 1.20
C GLN A 50 9.24 -14.64 0.77
N MET A 51 9.12 -13.59 1.58
CA MET A 51 8.18 -12.49 1.31
C MET A 51 8.58 -11.61 0.12
N TYR A 52 9.85 -11.60 -0.25
CA TYR A 52 10.32 -10.80 -1.39
C TYR A 52 10.18 -11.58 -2.69
N GLY A 53 9.40 -11.07 -3.59
CA GLY A 53 9.13 -11.57 -4.94
C GLY A 53 8.07 -10.70 -5.59
N ASN A 54 7.71 -11.01 -6.80
CA ASN A 54 6.78 -10.20 -7.60
C ASN A 54 5.51 -11.00 -7.92
N SER A 55 5.06 -11.84 -6.99
CA SER A 55 3.78 -12.53 -7.14
C SER A 55 2.65 -11.53 -7.17
N ASP A 56 1.85 -11.60 -8.22
CA ASP A 56 0.61 -10.87 -8.34
C ASP A 56 -0.52 -11.64 -7.67
N TRP A 57 -1.67 -10.98 -7.48
CA TRP A 57 -2.81 -11.61 -6.85
C TRP A 57 -3.60 -12.48 -7.84
N ASP A 58 -3.86 -13.71 -7.44
CA ASP A 58 -4.84 -14.60 -8.05
C ASP A 58 -5.57 -15.40 -6.96
N ASP A 59 -6.87 -15.62 -7.11
CA ASP A 59 -7.69 -16.34 -6.12
C ASP A 59 -7.29 -17.81 -5.95
N GLY A 60 -6.65 -18.41 -6.95
CA GLY A 60 -6.14 -19.79 -6.92
C GLY A 60 -4.82 -19.97 -6.18
N LEU A 61 -4.13 -18.90 -5.81
CA LEU A 61 -2.84 -18.95 -5.13
C LEU A 61 -2.94 -19.66 -3.76
N LYS A 62 -1.88 -20.41 -3.43
CA LYS A 62 -1.77 -21.17 -2.17
C LYS A 62 -0.39 -20.99 -1.54
N GLY A 63 -0.29 -21.31 -0.24
CA GLY A 63 0.99 -21.34 0.48
C GLY A 63 1.78 -20.05 0.41
N GLY A 64 3.09 -20.15 0.17
CA GLY A 64 4.01 -19.01 0.17
C GLY A 64 3.71 -17.96 -0.91
N GLU A 65 3.36 -18.39 -2.13
CA GLU A 65 3.02 -17.45 -3.22
C GLU A 65 1.78 -16.62 -2.89
N ARG A 66 0.74 -17.25 -2.32
CA ARG A 66 -0.44 -16.53 -1.86
C ARG A 66 -0.08 -15.48 -0.80
N MET A 67 0.70 -15.87 0.18
CA MET A 67 1.13 -14.96 1.24
C MET A 67 1.99 -13.82 0.70
N GLN A 68 2.89 -14.10 -0.23
CA GLN A 68 3.69 -13.09 -0.90
C GLN A 68 2.82 -12.08 -1.67
N ALA A 69 1.82 -12.56 -2.43
CA ALA A 69 0.90 -11.69 -3.16
C ALA A 69 0.08 -10.80 -2.21
N ILE A 70 -0.43 -11.36 -1.10
CA ILE A 70 -1.14 -10.58 -0.07
C ILE A 70 -0.24 -9.46 0.49
N LEU A 71 0.98 -9.81 0.92
CA LEU A 71 1.92 -8.85 1.48
C LEU A 71 2.35 -7.80 0.44
N ASN A 72 2.54 -8.19 -0.82
CA ASN A 72 2.84 -7.28 -1.91
C ASN A 72 1.76 -6.19 -2.06
N CYS A 73 0.49 -6.57 -2.02
CA CYS A 73 -0.62 -5.61 -2.10
C CYS A 73 -0.59 -4.61 -0.94
N PHE A 74 -0.52 -5.11 0.30
CA PHE A 74 -0.59 -4.24 1.47
C PHE A 74 0.68 -3.40 1.72
N THR A 75 1.87 -3.87 1.27
CA THR A 75 3.14 -3.28 1.71
C THR A 75 4.02 -2.72 0.59
N ARG A 76 3.77 -3.04 -0.68
CA ARG A 76 4.67 -2.69 -1.79
C ARG A 76 3.99 -2.09 -3.02
N MET A 77 2.68 -2.26 -3.15
CA MET A 77 1.92 -1.85 -4.33
C MET A 77 2.01 -0.35 -4.57
N ARG A 78 2.17 0.01 -5.85
CA ARG A 78 2.11 1.39 -6.37
C ARG A 78 1.27 1.45 -7.63
N PHE A 79 1.74 0.83 -8.70
CA PHE A 79 1.11 0.81 -9.99
C PHE A 79 0.44 -0.52 -10.29
N VAL A 80 -0.60 -0.44 -11.10
CA VAL A 80 -1.27 -1.61 -11.68
C VAL A 80 -1.51 -1.39 -13.17
N ASP A 81 -1.62 -2.47 -13.93
CA ASP A 81 -2.10 -2.36 -15.31
C ASP A 81 -3.56 -1.90 -15.33
N LYS A 82 -3.85 -0.89 -16.14
CA LYS A 82 -5.19 -0.26 -16.20
C LYS A 82 -6.30 -1.15 -16.76
N LYS A 83 -5.94 -2.28 -17.41
CA LYS A 83 -6.91 -3.24 -17.99
C LYS A 83 -7.10 -4.46 -17.11
N THR A 84 -6.00 -5.04 -16.61
CA THR A 84 -6.00 -6.30 -15.88
C THR A 84 -5.98 -6.14 -14.37
N ALA A 85 -5.54 -4.98 -13.87
CA ALA A 85 -5.25 -4.70 -12.45
C ALA A 85 -4.01 -5.46 -11.91
N GLU A 86 -3.21 -6.09 -12.80
CA GLU A 86 -1.96 -6.74 -12.42
C GLU A 86 -0.97 -5.75 -11.82
N LEU A 87 -0.27 -6.16 -10.77
CA LEU A 87 0.70 -5.35 -10.03
C LEU A 87 1.96 -5.11 -10.86
N ASP A 88 2.44 -3.88 -10.92
CA ASP A 88 3.77 -3.57 -11.44
C ASP A 88 4.74 -3.22 -10.30
N PHE A 89 5.88 -3.92 -10.25
CA PHE A 89 6.93 -3.71 -9.27
C PHE A 89 8.19 -3.04 -9.85
N LYS A 90 8.20 -2.79 -11.15
CA LYS A 90 9.35 -2.18 -11.85
C LYS A 90 9.27 -0.65 -11.78
N GLN A 91 8.08 -0.11 -12.00
CA GLN A 91 7.86 1.34 -11.89
C GLN A 91 7.80 1.77 -10.41
N LYS A 92 8.74 2.61 -10.00
CA LYS A 92 8.86 3.09 -8.60
C LYS A 92 8.88 4.62 -8.49
N GLU A 93 8.98 5.30 -9.62
CA GLU A 93 9.12 6.74 -9.73
C GLU A 93 7.75 7.45 -9.72
N ASP A 94 7.73 8.69 -10.17
CA ASP A 94 6.52 9.50 -10.22
C ASP A 94 5.50 8.99 -11.28
N ILE A 95 4.27 9.47 -11.17
CA ILE A 95 3.18 9.09 -12.07
C ILE A 95 3.47 9.56 -13.51
N GLY A 96 4.13 10.71 -13.67
CA GLY A 96 4.40 11.32 -14.97
C GLY A 96 5.37 10.53 -15.83
N SER A 97 6.27 9.75 -15.20
CA SER A 97 7.24 8.89 -15.88
C SER A 97 6.70 7.49 -16.19
N ALA A 98 5.52 7.14 -15.67
CA ALA A 98 4.99 5.80 -15.81
C ALA A 98 4.54 5.49 -17.27
N PRO A 99 4.76 4.24 -17.74
CA PRO A 99 4.21 3.77 -18.99
C PRO A 99 2.69 3.96 -19.05
N LYS A 100 2.14 4.31 -20.23
CA LYS A 100 0.72 4.67 -20.43
C LYS A 100 -0.29 3.55 -20.05
N HIS A 101 0.14 2.32 -19.93
CA HIS A 101 -0.71 1.21 -19.50
C HIS A 101 -0.75 1.05 -17.99
N LEU A 102 0.19 1.66 -17.26
CA LEU A 102 0.22 1.65 -15.80
C LEU A 102 -0.49 2.88 -15.23
N ILE A 103 -1.23 2.65 -14.16
CA ILE A 103 -1.91 3.68 -13.36
C ILE A 103 -1.66 3.44 -11.87
N PRO A 104 -1.70 4.46 -11.02
CA PRO A 104 -1.78 4.26 -9.58
C PRO A 104 -2.93 3.31 -9.24
N TRP A 105 -2.70 2.39 -8.30
CA TRP A 105 -3.70 1.38 -7.93
C TRP A 105 -5.06 1.99 -7.58
N PHE A 106 -5.06 3.18 -6.97
CA PHE A 106 -6.26 3.90 -6.55
C PHE A 106 -6.99 4.61 -7.70
N GLU A 107 -6.39 4.70 -8.89
CA GLU A 107 -7.03 5.22 -10.11
C GLU A 107 -7.73 4.12 -10.93
N TYR A 108 -7.68 2.87 -10.50
CA TYR A 108 -8.37 1.80 -11.20
C TYR A 108 -9.89 1.99 -11.12
N SER A 109 -10.54 2.17 -12.26
CA SER A 109 -11.92 2.66 -12.34
C SER A 109 -12.99 1.70 -11.79
N LYS A 110 -12.68 0.40 -11.66
CA LYS A 110 -13.61 -0.64 -11.22
C LYS A 110 -13.34 -1.11 -9.79
N ARG A 111 -12.72 -0.28 -8.94
CA ARG A 111 -12.46 -0.65 -7.54
C ARG A 111 -13.76 -0.86 -6.78
N PRO A 112 -14.02 -2.04 -6.18
CA PRO A 112 -15.17 -2.24 -5.30
C PRO A 112 -15.17 -1.31 -4.09
N MET A 113 -13.97 -0.85 -3.66
CA MET A 113 -13.78 0.05 -2.52
C MET A 113 -13.69 1.54 -2.91
N ALA A 114 -14.16 1.94 -4.09
CA ALA A 114 -14.07 3.34 -4.54
C ALA A 114 -14.80 4.35 -3.61
N GLY A 115 -15.82 3.89 -2.88
CA GLY A 115 -16.54 4.71 -1.87
C GLY A 115 -16.00 4.61 -0.45
N THR A 116 -14.96 3.81 -0.21
CA THR A 116 -14.35 3.63 1.10
C THR A 116 -13.09 4.48 1.20
N PRO A 117 -12.99 5.42 2.17
CA PRO A 117 -11.77 6.19 2.37
C PRO A 117 -10.60 5.27 2.75
N ILE A 118 -9.49 5.37 2.02
CA ILE A 118 -8.26 4.60 2.30
C ILE A 118 -7.11 5.57 2.57
N CYS A 119 -6.51 5.47 3.76
CA CYS A 119 -5.32 6.22 4.15
C CYS A 119 -4.09 5.31 4.07
N PHE A 120 -3.04 5.77 3.39
CA PHE A 120 -1.83 4.98 3.18
C PHE A 120 -0.55 5.84 3.08
N GLY A 121 0.60 5.19 3.19
CA GLY A 121 1.93 5.77 3.03
C GLY A 121 2.74 5.13 1.91
N HIS A 122 3.97 4.70 2.21
CA HIS A 122 4.86 3.92 1.33
C HIS A 122 5.37 4.61 0.07
N TRP A 123 4.55 5.37 -0.62
CA TRP A 123 4.86 5.98 -1.92
C TRP A 123 5.14 7.47 -1.79
N SER A 124 6.31 7.80 -1.25
CA SER A 124 6.71 9.18 -0.94
C SER A 124 6.72 10.13 -2.14
N MET A 125 6.94 9.59 -3.37
CA MET A 125 6.91 10.38 -4.60
C MET A 125 5.53 10.95 -4.96
N LEU A 126 4.44 10.43 -4.36
CA LEU A 126 3.10 11.01 -4.52
C LEU A 126 2.95 12.34 -3.79
N GLY A 127 3.71 12.53 -2.72
CA GLY A 127 3.44 13.61 -1.79
C GLY A 127 2.10 13.44 -1.06
N LEU A 128 1.55 14.56 -0.58
CA LEU A 128 0.26 14.56 0.10
C LEU A 128 -0.89 14.51 -0.90
N ILE A 129 -1.71 13.46 -0.83
CA ILE A 129 -2.99 13.40 -1.51
C ILE A 129 -4.11 13.46 -0.47
N ARG A 130 -5.10 14.32 -0.73
CA ARG A 130 -6.28 14.48 0.14
C ARG A 130 -7.53 14.52 -0.71
N ARG A 131 -8.11 13.35 -0.96
CA ARG A 131 -9.37 13.15 -1.69
C ARG A 131 -10.40 12.50 -0.76
N ASP A 132 -11.65 12.45 -1.15
CA ASP A 132 -12.69 11.81 -0.35
C ASP A 132 -12.47 10.31 -0.19
N ASP A 133 -11.96 9.65 -1.21
CA ASP A 133 -11.71 8.21 -1.25
C ASP A 133 -10.25 7.83 -0.94
N ILE A 134 -9.28 8.76 -1.04
CA ILE A 134 -7.84 8.48 -0.95
C ILE A 134 -7.13 9.56 -0.15
N VAL A 135 -6.35 9.13 0.84
CA VAL A 135 -5.45 9.99 1.62
C VAL A 135 -4.06 9.37 1.63
N ALA A 136 -3.11 9.92 0.84
CA ALA A 136 -1.71 9.52 0.87
C ALA A 136 -0.91 10.47 1.75
N ILE A 137 -0.18 9.95 2.74
CA ILE A 137 0.49 10.75 3.77
C ILE A 137 2.01 10.54 3.87
N ASP A 138 2.60 9.69 3.03
CA ASP A 138 4.06 9.62 2.94
C ASP A 138 4.57 10.80 2.11
N THR A 139 5.10 11.78 2.81
CA THR A 139 5.62 13.02 2.21
C THR A 139 7.13 13.11 2.30
N GLY A 140 7.79 11.94 2.41
CA GLY A 140 9.23 11.81 2.22
C GLY A 140 10.10 12.34 3.35
N CYS A 141 9.67 12.23 4.61
CA CYS A 141 10.44 12.70 5.77
C CYS A 141 11.89 12.18 5.76
N LEU A 142 12.12 10.89 5.48
CA LEU A 142 13.46 10.31 5.40
C LEU A 142 14.39 11.02 4.39
N TRP A 143 13.79 11.54 3.33
CA TRP A 143 14.46 12.20 2.20
C TRP A 143 14.53 13.72 2.32
N GLY A 144 14.25 14.29 3.49
CA GLY A 144 14.23 15.74 3.71
C GLY A 144 12.93 16.43 3.33
N GLY A 145 11.84 15.66 3.16
CA GLY A 145 10.49 16.17 2.99
C GLY A 145 9.83 16.45 4.34
N LYS A 146 8.57 16.05 4.50
CA LYS A 146 7.79 16.30 5.72
C LYS A 146 7.33 15.00 6.38
N LEU A 147 7.24 15.01 7.70
CA LEU A 147 6.43 14.06 8.46
C LEU A 147 4.99 14.57 8.45
N THR A 148 4.08 13.75 7.91
CA THR A 148 2.67 14.12 7.78
C THR A 148 1.80 13.25 8.65
N ALA A 149 0.90 13.87 9.39
CA ALA A 149 -0.17 13.19 10.11
C ALA A 149 -1.53 13.73 9.68
N VAL A 150 -2.53 12.87 9.68
CA VAL A 150 -3.92 13.23 9.41
C VAL A 150 -4.79 12.80 10.58
N ARG A 151 -5.67 13.69 11.02
CA ARG A 151 -6.68 13.39 12.04
C ARG A 151 -8.01 13.07 11.38
N PHE A 152 -8.64 11.99 11.79
CA PHE A 152 -10.00 11.65 11.40
C PHE A 152 -10.99 11.97 12.53
N PRO A 153 -12.26 12.32 12.21
CA PRO A 153 -12.87 12.30 10.86
C PRO A 153 -12.67 13.59 10.04
N ASP A 154 -12.19 14.68 10.64
CA ASP A 154 -12.13 16.02 10.00
C ASP A 154 -11.02 16.17 8.95
N ARG A 155 -10.16 15.18 8.82
CA ARG A 155 -9.02 15.11 7.87
C ARG A 155 -8.09 16.31 7.96
N ARG A 156 -7.92 16.85 9.18
CA ARG A 156 -6.97 17.91 9.43
C ARG A 156 -5.55 17.39 9.30
N ILE A 157 -4.75 18.09 8.51
CA ILE A 157 -3.35 17.77 8.24
C ILE A 157 -2.45 18.51 9.20
N TYR A 158 -1.45 17.81 9.70
CA TYR A 158 -0.34 18.34 10.48
C TYR A 158 0.95 17.92 9.78
N GLN A 159 1.89 18.85 9.62
CA GLN A 159 3.16 18.59 8.95
C GLN A 159 4.30 19.22 9.71
N GLU A 160 5.43 18.49 9.77
CA GLU A 160 6.70 18.95 10.32
C GLU A 160 7.79 18.74 9.28
N ASP A 161 8.69 19.71 9.11
CA ASP A 161 9.83 19.60 8.21
C ASP A 161 10.86 18.62 8.76
N CYS A 162 11.39 17.74 7.92
CA CYS A 162 12.37 16.74 8.33
C CYS A 162 13.75 17.04 7.74
N PRO A 163 14.84 16.79 8.49
CA PRO A 163 16.18 16.80 7.91
C PRO A 163 16.34 15.64 6.92
N CYS A 164 17.19 15.82 5.91
CA CYS A 164 17.53 14.76 4.96
C CYS A 164 18.45 13.74 5.66
N TRP A 165 17.89 12.59 6.03
CA TRP A 165 18.63 11.50 6.68
C TRP A 165 19.24 10.51 5.68
N ALA A 166 18.66 10.43 4.48
CA ALA A 166 19.11 9.55 3.42
C ALA A 166 18.93 10.21 2.05
N ASP A 167 19.84 9.91 1.12
CA ASP A 167 19.73 10.38 -0.25
C ASP A 167 18.97 9.33 -1.08
N PRO A 168 17.80 9.66 -1.64
CA PRO A 168 16.99 8.71 -2.40
C PRO A 168 17.71 8.16 -3.65
N PHE A 169 18.75 8.85 -4.14
CA PHE A 169 19.51 8.44 -5.32
C PHE A 169 20.67 7.49 -5.01
N LYS A 170 21.06 7.34 -3.75
CA LYS A 170 22.13 6.40 -3.33
C LYS A 170 21.67 4.95 -3.16
N TYR A 171 20.36 4.70 -3.17
CA TYR A 171 19.77 3.38 -2.91
C TYR A 171 18.96 2.85 -4.11
N LYS A 172 19.30 3.32 -5.31
CA LYS A 172 18.73 2.82 -6.58
C LYS A 172 19.43 1.55 -7.05
#